data_e5c6a54b3ba05ab7e71af4f2027d0242
#
_entry.id   e5c6a54b3ba05ab7e71af4f2027d0242
#
_cell.length_a   1.000
_cell.length_b   1.000
_cell.length_c   1.000
_cell.angle_alpha   90.00
_cell.angle_beta   90.00
_cell.angle_gamma   90.00
#
_symmetry.space_group_name_H-M   'P 1'
#
loop_
_entity.id
_entity.type
_entity.pdbx_description
1 polymer ?
#
loop_
_entity_poly.entity_id
_entity_poly.type
_entity_poly.pdbx_seq_one_letter_code
_entity_poly.pdbx_strand_id
1 'polypeptide(L)'
;MPVDLNRLADGWLELESDPGLFTLLLEDFGVKGVQVDEIYDLQKSIEGPVYGFIFLFKWIEERRSRRKVVVQEEKFVEKEEIVNSIFFAHQIVPNSCATHSLLSILLNCSKIYLGSTLTRLKEYTRNMDPENKGYAIGNTPELARAHNTHAKPEPRQPQEKPHGVPMGRTMEAFHFVQLCAHRWPPL
;
A
#
# COMPACT_ATOMS: atom_id res chain seq x y z
N MET A 1 0.89 -24.29 9.58
CA MET A 1 0.10 -24.79 8.44
C MET A 1 0.60 -24.06 7.21
N PRO A 2 0.88 -24.73 6.09
CA PRO A 2 1.25 -24.01 4.87
C PRO A 2 0.07 -23.13 4.44
N VAL A 3 0.35 -21.86 4.22
CA VAL A 3 -0.64 -20.88 3.74
C VAL A 3 -0.91 -21.23 2.28
N ASP A 4 -2.16 -21.45 1.92
CA ASP A 4 -2.55 -21.66 0.53
C ASP A 4 -2.52 -20.33 -0.20
N LEU A 5 -1.40 -20.05 -0.85
CA LEU A 5 -1.17 -18.81 -1.61
C LEU A 5 -2.19 -18.59 -2.72
N ASN A 6 -2.77 -19.67 -3.27
CA ASN A 6 -3.80 -19.56 -4.30
C ASN A 6 -5.10 -18.97 -3.73
N ARG A 7 -5.46 -19.31 -2.49
CA ARG A 7 -6.62 -18.71 -1.82
C ARG A 7 -6.46 -17.21 -1.52
N LEU A 8 -5.21 -16.76 -1.29
CA LEU A 8 -4.93 -15.34 -1.09
C LEU A 8 -4.96 -14.56 -2.42
N ALA A 9 -4.52 -15.18 -3.51
CA ALA A 9 -4.46 -14.54 -4.82
C ALA A 9 -5.84 -14.28 -5.44
N ASP A 10 -6.81 -15.17 -5.22
CA ASP A 10 -8.16 -15.05 -5.81
C ASP A 10 -9.08 -14.10 -5.03
N GLY A 11 -8.61 -13.54 -3.91
CA GLY A 11 -9.47 -12.83 -2.95
C GLY A 11 -9.45 -11.32 -2.99
N TRP A 12 -8.41 -10.68 -3.57
CA TRP A 12 -8.28 -9.20 -3.55
C TRP A 12 -8.46 -8.63 -4.94
N LEU A 13 -9.44 -7.74 -5.08
CA LEU A 13 -9.79 -7.09 -6.33
C LEU A 13 -8.96 -5.81 -6.52
N GLU A 14 -8.85 -5.32 -7.75
CA GLU A 14 -8.20 -4.03 -8.03
C GLU A 14 -9.01 -2.87 -7.46
N LEU A 15 -8.33 -1.94 -6.76
CA LEU A 15 -8.91 -0.68 -6.29
C LEU A 15 -8.50 0.46 -7.23
N GLU A 16 -9.47 1.31 -7.56
CA GLU A 16 -9.17 2.57 -8.22
C GLU A 16 -8.44 3.53 -7.26
N SER A 17 -7.56 4.36 -7.80
CA SER A 17 -6.89 5.40 -7.03
C SER A 17 -7.83 6.60 -6.90
N ASP A 18 -8.69 6.54 -5.90
CA ASP A 18 -9.67 7.58 -5.57
C ASP A 18 -9.56 7.96 -4.10
N PRO A 19 -9.38 9.24 -3.76
CA PRO A 19 -9.19 9.67 -2.38
C PRO A 19 -10.43 9.45 -1.50
N GLY A 20 -11.62 9.60 -2.08
CA GLY A 20 -12.87 9.32 -1.37
C GLY A 20 -13.02 7.83 -1.03
N LEU A 21 -12.69 6.97 -2.00
CA LEU A 21 -12.67 5.51 -1.80
C LEU A 21 -11.65 5.13 -0.71
N PHE A 22 -10.48 5.73 -0.72
CA PHE A 22 -9.47 5.47 0.31
C PHE A 22 -9.93 5.96 1.69
N THR A 23 -10.65 7.07 1.76
CA THR A 23 -11.24 7.55 3.02
C THR A 23 -12.26 6.55 3.57
N LEU A 24 -13.18 6.06 2.73
CA LEU A 24 -14.14 5.02 3.12
C LEU A 24 -13.44 3.72 3.57
N LEU A 25 -12.36 3.34 2.90
CA LEU A 25 -11.58 2.18 3.27
C LEU A 25 -10.93 2.34 4.66
N LEU A 26 -10.46 3.56 5.01
CA LEU A 26 -9.97 3.87 6.35
C LEU A 26 -11.07 3.72 7.41
N GLU A 27 -12.28 4.20 7.13
CA GLU A 27 -13.43 4.07 8.02
C GLU A 27 -13.80 2.60 8.25
N ASP A 28 -13.80 1.77 7.21
CA ASP A 28 -14.06 0.34 7.29
C ASP A 28 -12.97 -0.43 8.08
N PHE A 29 -11.73 0.06 8.07
CA PHE A 29 -10.68 -0.45 8.96
C PHE A 29 -10.90 -0.06 10.42
N GLY A 30 -11.81 0.88 10.70
CA GLY A 30 -12.12 1.40 12.02
C GLY A 30 -11.31 2.64 12.41
N VAL A 31 -10.59 3.24 11.47
CA VAL A 31 -9.86 4.50 11.67
C VAL A 31 -10.84 5.66 11.75
N LYS A 32 -10.58 6.63 12.62
CA LYS A 32 -11.46 7.80 12.79
C LYS A 32 -10.68 9.10 12.72
N GLY A 33 -11.32 10.12 12.13
CA GLY A 33 -10.79 11.48 12.07
C GLY A 33 -9.60 11.63 11.12
N VAL A 34 -9.50 10.77 10.12
CA VAL A 34 -8.49 10.82 9.06
C VAL A 34 -9.21 10.73 7.72
N GLN A 35 -8.79 11.53 6.77
CA GLN A 35 -9.25 11.50 5.39
C GLN A 35 -8.06 11.47 4.44
N VAL A 36 -8.32 11.09 3.21
CA VAL A 36 -7.35 11.12 2.11
C VAL A 36 -7.79 12.20 1.14
N ASP A 37 -6.90 13.12 0.85
CA ASP A 37 -7.13 14.20 -0.10
C ASP A 37 -6.14 14.11 -1.25
N GLU A 38 -6.57 14.47 -2.45
CA GLU A 38 -5.68 14.53 -3.62
C GLU A 38 -5.00 15.89 -3.69
N ILE A 39 -3.70 15.89 -3.94
CA ILE A 39 -2.90 17.09 -4.06
C ILE A 39 -2.59 17.33 -5.52
N TYR A 40 -3.21 18.37 -6.10
CA TYR A 40 -2.98 18.77 -7.50
C TYR A 40 -1.85 19.81 -7.64
N ASP A 41 -1.54 20.52 -6.56
CA ASP A 41 -0.55 21.61 -6.57
C ASP A 41 0.35 21.49 -5.34
N LEU A 42 1.59 21.10 -5.58
CA LEU A 42 2.60 20.96 -4.51
C LEU A 42 3.09 22.31 -3.95
N GLN A 43 2.74 23.44 -4.57
CA GLN A 43 3.09 24.76 -4.07
C GLN A 43 2.07 25.31 -3.08
N LYS A 44 0.87 24.73 -3.02
CA LYS A 44 -0.15 25.06 -2.04
C LYS A 44 0.21 24.51 -0.67
N SER A 45 0.08 25.35 0.35
CA SER A 45 0.19 24.90 1.74
C SER A 45 -0.95 23.94 2.07
N ILE A 46 -0.61 22.83 2.73
CA ILE A 46 -1.59 21.87 3.22
C ILE A 46 -2.05 22.34 4.59
N GLU A 47 -3.36 22.49 4.77
CA GLU A 47 -3.94 22.88 6.05
C GLU A 47 -4.17 21.64 6.93
N GLY A 48 -3.80 21.73 8.21
CA GLY A 48 -4.01 20.66 9.18
C GLY A 48 -2.86 19.66 9.31
N PRO A 49 -3.05 18.61 10.12
CA PRO A 49 -2.02 17.61 10.36
C PRO A 49 -1.91 16.63 9.18
N VAL A 50 -0.70 16.50 8.66
CA VAL A 50 -0.37 15.51 7.61
C VAL A 50 0.27 14.30 8.27
N TYR A 51 -0.24 13.12 7.97
CA TYR A 51 0.25 11.85 8.52
C TYR A 51 1.18 11.11 7.55
N GLY A 52 1.05 11.37 6.27
CA GLY A 52 1.89 10.79 5.23
C GLY A 52 1.40 11.17 3.84
N PHE A 53 2.17 10.77 2.83
CA PHE A 53 1.85 10.96 1.42
C PHE A 53 1.87 9.63 0.71
N ILE A 54 0.98 9.47 -0.27
CA ILE A 54 0.95 8.33 -1.17
C ILE A 54 1.16 8.87 -2.59
N PHE A 55 2.16 8.35 -3.27
CA PHE A 55 2.43 8.64 -4.67
C PHE A 55 1.99 7.46 -5.52
N LEU A 56 1.15 7.72 -6.50
CA LEU A 56 0.80 6.77 -7.52
C LEU A 56 1.54 7.15 -8.82
N PHE A 57 2.29 6.22 -9.37
CA PHE A 57 2.94 6.42 -10.65
C PHE A 57 2.84 5.16 -11.51
N LYS A 58 2.81 5.40 -12.81
CA LYS A 58 2.84 4.34 -13.80
C LYS A 58 4.27 3.89 -13.98
N TRP A 59 4.54 2.59 -13.79
CA TRP A 59 5.84 2.02 -14.10
C TRP A 59 6.00 1.97 -15.63
N ILE A 60 6.92 2.76 -16.16
CA ILE A 60 7.33 2.72 -17.55
C ILE A 60 8.68 2.04 -17.59
N GLU A 61 8.75 0.87 -18.24
CA GLU A 61 10.03 0.23 -18.52
C GLU A 61 10.78 1.09 -19.54
N GLU A 62 11.60 2.02 -19.06
CA GLU A 62 12.45 2.83 -19.94
C GLU A 62 13.45 1.91 -20.65
N ARG A 63 13.21 1.68 -21.93
CA ARG A 63 14.23 1.12 -22.80
C ARG A 63 15.43 2.06 -22.83
N ARG A 64 16.45 1.71 -22.03
CA ARG A 64 17.85 2.14 -22.13
C ARG A 64 18.10 3.50 -22.77
N SER A 65 17.81 4.61 -22.13
CA SER A 65 18.52 5.82 -22.46
C SER A 65 18.66 6.77 -21.27
N ARG A 66 19.91 6.92 -20.88
CA ARG A 66 20.40 7.95 -19.95
C ARG A 66 20.02 7.78 -18.48
N ARG A 67 20.41 6.67 -17.87
CA ARG A 67 20.69 6.69 -16.44
C ARG A 67 21.82 7.70 -16.18
N LYS A 68 21.49 8.92 -15.83
CA LYS A 68 22.36 9.65 -14.92
C LYS A 68 22.30 8.89 -13.61
N VAL A 69 23.28 8.03 -13.39
CA VAL A 69 23.49 7.47 -12.06
C VAL A 69 23.97 8.63 -11.21
N VAL A 70 23.02 9.28 -10.54
CA VAL A 70 23.37 10.11 -9.40
C VAL A 70 23.75 9.11 -8.33
N VAL A 71 25.04 8.88 -8.16
CA VAL A 71 25.57 8.16 -7.01
C VAL A 71 25.35 9.10 -5.83
N GLN A 72 24.14 9.11 -5.29
CA GLN A 72 23.94 9.58 -3.93
C GLN A 72 24.51 8.49 -3.05
N GLU A 73 25.43 8.85 -2.17
CA GLU A 73 25.77 8.03 -1.02
C GLU A 73 24.52 7.93 -0.16
N GLU A 74 23.68 6.93 -0.46
CA GLU A 74 22.48 6.65 0.31
C GLU A 74 22.94 6.20 1.70
N LYS A 75 22.86 7.10 2.66
CA LYS A 75 23.04 6.76 4.07
C LYS A 75 21.79 6.05 4.55
N PHE A 76 21.81 4.74 4.47
CA PHE A 76 20.74 3.94 5.07
C PHE A 76 20.79 4.06 6.60
N VAL A 77 19.62 3.99 7.22
CA VAL A 77 19.51 3.94 8.67
C VAL A 77 19.97 2.56 9.14
N GLU A 78 21.17 2.48 9.68
CA GLU A 78 21.78 1.22 10.15
C GLU A 78 21.37 0.84 11.59
N LYS A 79 20.71 1.75 12.31
CA LYS A 79 20.29 1.47 13.68
C LYS A 79 19.14 0.48 13.71
N GLU A 80 19.43 -0.72 14.11
CA GLU A 80 18.49 -1.85 14.19
C GLU A 80 17.26 -1.51 15.03
N GLU A 81 17.40 -0.74 16.10
CA GLU A 81 16.31 -0.26 16.94
C GLU A 81 15.30 0.60 16.15
N ILE A 82 15.77 1.45 15.24
CA ILE A 82 14.91 2.30 14.42
C ILE A 82 14.21 1.46 13.35
N VAL A 83 14.96 0.58 12.68
CA VAL A 83 14.39 -0.32 11.66
C VAL A 83 13.31 -1.21 12.25
N ASN A 84 13.55 -1.76 13.45
CA ASN A 84 12.58 -2.61 14.13
C ASN A 84 11.37 -1.84 14.69
N SER A 85 11.47 -0.52 14.88
CA SER A 85 10.36 0.32 15.31
C SER A 85 9.37 0.66 14.19
N ILE A 86 9.78 0.49 12.93
CA ILE A 86 8.97 0.80 11.75
C ILE A 86 8.14 -0.41 11.35
N PHE A 87 6.83 -0.21 11.17
CA PHE A 87 6.01 -1.22 10.52
C PHE A 87 6.29 -1.23 9.03
N PHE A 88 6.89 -2.30 8.57
CA PHE A 88 7.14 -2.56 7.16
C PHE A 88 6.69 -3.99 6.83
N ALA A 89 5.90 -4.16 5.78
CA ALA A 89 5.38 -5.45 5.34
C ALA A 89 5.59 -5.62 3.84
N HIS A 90 6.00 -6.82 3.42
CA HIS A 90 6.04 -7.16 2.01
C HIS A 90 4.62 -7.29 1.44
N GLN A 91 4.40 -6.80 0.25
CA GLN A 91 3.16 -7.06 -0.47
C GLN A 91 3.18 -8.48 -1.02
N ILE A 92 2.54 -9.40 -0.32
CA ILE A 92 2.44 -10.81 -0.71
C ILE A 92 1.19 -11.06 -1.56
N VAL A 93 0.12 -10.35 -1.26
CA VAL A 93 -1.17 -10.53 -1.94
C VAL A 93 -1.23 -9.62 -3.18
N PRO A 94 -1.54 -10.14 -4.36
CA PRO A 94 -1.80 -9.32 -5.54
C PRO A 94 -2.92 -8.31 -5.28
N ASN A 95 -2.89 -7.18 -5.98
CA ASN A 95 -3.88 -6.10 -5.92
C ASN A 95 -4.04 -5.38 -4.57
N SER A 96 -3.25 -5.75 -3.55
CA SER A 96 -3.35 -5.15 -2.21
C SER A 96 -2.50 -3.88 -2.02
N CYS A 97 -1.89 -3.35 -3.08
CA CYS A 97 -0.95 -2.21 -3.01
C CYS A 97 -1.54 -0.97 -2.34
N ALA A 98 -2.78 -0.61 -2.65
CA ALA A 98 -3.48 0.51 -2.03
C ALA A 98 -3.63 0.30 -0.52
N THR A 99 -4.13 -0.85 -0.08
CA THR A 99 -4.24 -1.20 1.33
C THR A 99 -2.87 -1.22 2.02
N HIS A 100 -1.83 -1.80 1.39
CA HIS A 100 -0.48 -1.79 1.96
C HIS A 100 0.07 -0.39 2.15
N SER A 101 -0.15 0.53 1.21
CA SER A 101 0.31 1.92 1.34
C SER A 101 -0.39 2.65 2.48
N LEU A 102 -1.71 2.48 2.62
CA LEU A 102 -2.47 3.03 3.74
C LEU A 102 -2.01 2.46 5.08
N LEU A 103 -1.88 1.13 5.20
CA LEU A 103 -1.41 0.47 6.41
C LEU A 103 0.00 0.91 6.81
N SER A 104 0.90 1.12 5.85
CA SER A 104 2.24 1.62 6.11
C SER A 104 2.25 3.00 6.75
N ILE A 105 1.31 3.88 6.40
CA ILE A 105 1.18 5.19 7.06
C ILE A 105 0.52 5.03 8.43
N LEU A 106 -0.62 4.36 8.50
CA LEU A 106 -1.42 4.25 9.71
C LEU A 106 -0.67 3.58 10.85
N LEU A 107 -0.03 2.44 10.57
CA LEU A 107 0.64 1.64 11.60
C LEU A 107 1.96 2.26 12.08
N ASN A 108 2.52 3.21 11.32
CA ASN A 108 3.69 3.99 11.73
C ASN A 108 3.34 5.31 12.41
N CYS A 109 2.07 5.72 12.41
CA CYS A 109 1.63 6.95 13.06
C CYS A 109 1.04 6.65 14.46
N SER A 110 1.61 7.27 15.49
CA SER A 110 1.14 7.10 16.88
C SER A 110 -0.04 8.02 17.24
N LYS A 111 -0.36 8.99 16.40
CA LYS A 111 -1.39 10.00 16.66
C LYS A 111 -2.76 9.64 16.09
N ILE A 112 -2.86 8.55 15.34
CA ILE A 112 -4.09 8.11 14.69
C ILE A 112 -4.79 7.07 15.57
N TYR A 113 -6.10 7.21 15.71
CA TYR A 113 -6.92 6.17 16.30
C TYR A 113 -7.15 5.05 15.27
N LEU A 114 -6.55 3.90 15.51
CA LEU A 114 -6.50 2.79 14.54
C LEU A 114 -7.75 1.89 14.55
N GLY A 115 -8.61 2.00 15.59
CA GLY A 115 -9.67 1.02 15.79
C GLY A 115 -9.16 -0.34 16.25
N SER A 116 -10.09 -1.28 16.50
CA SER A 116 -9.75 -2.59 17.07
C SER A 116 -8.99 -3.50 16.10
N THR A 117 -9.37 -3.50 14.84
CA THR A 117 -8.78 -4.39 13.81
C THR A 117 -7.30 -4.08 13.59
N LEU A 118 -6.98 -2.82 13.33
CA LEU A 118 -5.59 -2.42 13.07
C LEU A 118 -4.72 -2.43 14.32
N THR A 119 -5.30 -2.14 15.50
CA THR A 119 -4.58 -2.26 16.78
C THR A 119 -4.17 -3.71 17.01
N ARG A 120 -5.09 -4.65 16.84
CA ARG A 120 -4.83 -6.10 16.97
C ARG A 120 -3.79 -6.58 15.95
N LEU A 121 -3.90 -6.13 14.69
CA LEU A 121 -2.92 -6.46 13.66
C LEU A 121 -1.52 -5.95 14.03
N LYS A 122 -1.42 -4.70 14.46
CA LYS A 122 -0.14 -4.08 14.86
C LYS A 122 0.52 -4.82 16.02
N GLU A 123 -0.26 -5.19 17.03
CA GLU A 123 0.24 -5.94 18.20
C GLU A 123 0.67 -7.35 17.80
N TYR A 124 -0.15 -8.05 17.03
CA TYR A 124 0.13 -9.40 16.57
C TYR A 124 1.40 -9.48 15.72
N THR A 125 1.62 -8.49 14.88
CA THR A 125 2.75 -8.48 13.92
C THR A 125 4.02 -7.82 14.46
N ARG A 126 4.03 -7.36 15.70
CA ARG A 126 5.12 -6.55 16.29
C ARG A 126 6.51 -7.15 16.07
N ASN A 127 6.64 -8.45 16.32
CA ASN A 127 7.92 -9.16 16.28
C ASN A 127 8.08 -10.03 15.02
N MET A 128 7.25 -9.82 14.01
CA MET A 128 7.34 -10.56 12.76
C MET A 128 8.28 -9.85 11.78
N ASP A 129 8.94 -10.61 10.95
CA ASP A 129 9.67 -10.09 9.79
C ASP A 129 8.70 -9.52 8.74
N PRO A 130 9.20 -8.76 7.75
CA PRO A 130 8.36 -8.11 6.74
C PRO A 130 7.50 -9.08 5.91
N GLU A 131 8.00 -10.27 5.64
CA GLU A 131 7.27 -11.28 4.88
C GLU A 131 6.09 -11.83 5.68
N ASN A 132 6.32 -12.22 6.93
CA ASN A 132 5.26 -12.70 7.82
C ASN A 132 4.22 -11.62 8.13
N LYS A 133 4.62 -10.34 8.22
CA LYS A 133 3.67 -9.21 8.28
C LYS A 133 2.77 -9.15 7.04
N GLY A 134 3.34 -9.37 5.85
CA GLY A 134 2.59 -9.43 4.60
C GLY A 134 1.54 -10.56 4.59
N TYR A 135 1.92 -11.75 5.05
CA TYR A 135 0.98 -12.87 5.23
C TYR A 135 -0.10 -12.54 6.27
N ALA A 136 0.24 -11.90 7.36
CA ALA A 136 -0.73 -11.50 8.38
C ALA A 136 -1.78 -10.53 7.83
N ILE A 137 -1.38 -9.57 6.99
CA ILE A 137 -2.31 -8.67 6.29
C ILE A 137 -3.24 -9.47 5.38
N GLY A 138 -2.68 -10.35 4.53
CA GLY A 138 -3.46 -11.17 3.61
C GLY A 138 -4.43 -12.13 4.31
N ASN A 139 -4.08 -12.59 5.50
CA ASN A 139 -4.89 -13.50 6.32
C ASN A 139 -5.84 -12.76 7.30
N THR A 140 -5.99 -11.45 7.18
CA THR A 140 -6.96 -10.67 7.98
C THR A 140 -8.25 -10.48 7.19
N PRO A 141 -9.32 -11.26 7.45
CA PRO A 141 -10.54 -11.26 6.64
C PRO A 141 -11.25 -9.91 6.65
N GLU A 142 -11.12 -9.16 7.73
CA GLU A 142 -11.72 -7.83 7.87
C GLU A 142 -11.11 -6.86 6.87
N LEU A 143 -9.78 -6.92 6.65
CA LEU A 143 -9.09 -6.09 5.66
C LEU A 143 -9.47 -6.48 4.23
N ALA A 144 -9.48 -7.77 3.92
CA ALA A 144 -9.85 -8.28 2.61
C ALA A 144 -11.30 -7.89 2.26
N ARG A 145 -12.21 -8.00 3.23
CA ARG A 145 -13.61 -7.63 3.04
C ARG A 145 -13.77 -6.13 2.79
N ALA A 146 -13.17 -5.28 3.63
CA ALA A 146 -13.20 -3.84 3.46
C ALA A 146 -12.64 -3.44 2.09
N HIS A 147 -11.48 -3.96 1.72
CA HIS A 147 -10.86 -3.74 0.43
C HIS A 147 -11.80 -4.09 -0.74
N ASN A 148 -12.35 -5.31 -0.73
CA ASN A 148 -13.18 -5.80 -1.83
C ASN A 148 -14.57 -5.12 -1.89
N THR A 149 -15.06 -4.56 -0.79
CA THR A 149 -16.31 -3.80 -0.78
C THR A 149 -16.22 -2.56 -1.66
N HIS A 150 -15.05 -1.96 -1.75
CA HIS A 150 -14.80 -0.74 -2.54
C HIS A 150 -14.21 -1.02 -3.91
N ALA A 151 -13.82 -2.27 -4.20
CA ALA A 151 -13.32 -2.65 -5.51
C ALA A 151 -14.47 -2.77 -6.52
N LYS A 152 -14.28 -2.24 -7.71
CA LYS A 152 -15.20 -2.48 -8.80
C LYS A 152 -15.02 -3.92 -9.30
N PRO A 153 -16.11 -4.71 -9.42
CA PRO A 153 -16.02 -6.00 -10.07
C PRO A 153 -15.55 -5.79 -11.51
N GLU A 154 -14.41 -6.42 -11.87
CA GLU A 154 -14.00 -6.45 -13.27
C GLU A 154 -15.15 -6.94 -14.14
N PRO A 155 -15.53 -6.22 -15.21
CA PRO A 155 -16.45 -6.77 -16.18
C PRO A 155 -15.76 -8.02 -16.76
N ARG A 156 -16.28 -9.20 -16.46
CA ARG A 156 -15.83 -10.45 -17.08
C ARG A 156 -15.99 -10.31 -18.58
N GLN A 157 -14.92 -9.89 -19.26
CA GLN A 157 -14.89 -9.96 -20.71
C GLN A 157 -14.97 -11.43 -21.08
N PRO A 158 -15.95 -11.83 -21.90
CA PRO A 158 -15.93 -13.17 -22.47
C PRO A 158 -14.58 -13.34 -23.16
N GLN A 159 -13.87 -14.40 -22.82
CA GLN A 159 -12.62 -14.77 -23.51
C GLN A 159 -12.99 -15.22 -24.92
N GLU A 160 -13.23 -14.27 -25.84
CA GLU A 160 -13.10 -14.56 -27.25
C GLU A 160 -11.63 -14.74 -27.52
N LYS A 161 -11.25 -15.99 -27.77
CA LYS A 161 -9.91 -16.34 -28.26
C LYS A 161 -9.75 -15.74 -29.66
N PRO A 162 -8.99 -14.67 -29.88
CA PRO A 162 -8.63 -14.28 -31.21
C PRO A 162 -7.49 -15.21 -31.65
N HIS A 163 -7.71 -15.93 -32.71
CA HIS A 163 -6.63 -16.49 -33.50
C HIS A 163 -5.82 -15.34 -34.08
N GLY A 164 -4.51 -15.28 -33.74
CA GLY A 164 -3.55 -14.48 -34.44
C GLY A 164 -2.89 -13.37 -33.61
N VAL A 165 -1.57 -13.53 -33.45
CA VAL A 165 -0.53 -12.59 -33.04
C VAL A 165 -0.61 -12.13 -31.57
N PRO A 166 0.39 -12.45 -30.74
CA PRO A 166 0.50 -11.88 -29.40
C PRO A 166 0.97 -10.42 -29.54
N MET A 167 0.02 -9.53 -29.65
CA MET A 167 0.28 -8.12 -29.44
C MET A 167 0.54 -7.97 -27.95
N GLY A 168 1.81 -7.72 -27.59
CA GLY A 168 2.24 -7.55 -26.22
C GLY A 168 1.40 -6.48 -25.55
N ARG A 169 0.40 -6.88 -24.77
CA ARG A 169 -0.20 -6.03 -23.77
C ARG A 169 0.90 -5.75 -22.76
N THR A 170 1.53 -4.59 -22.88
CA THR A 170 2.28 -4.02 -21.78
C THR A 170 1.27 -3.89 -20.64
N MET A 171 1.35 -4.78 -19.67
CA MET A 171 0.60 -4.63 -18.42
C MET A 171 1.06 -3.31 -17.81
N GLU A 172 0.17 -2.32 -17.84
CA GLU A 172 0.42 -1.04 -17.20
C GLU A 172 0.40 -1.29 -15.70
N ALA A 173 1.58 -1.42 -15.09
CA ALA A 173 1.68 -1.57 -13.65
C ALA A 173 1.73 -0.19 -13.01
N PHE A 174 0.82 0.06 -12.10
CA PHE A 174 0.85 1.23 -11.23
C PHE A 174 1.47 0.84 -9.89
N HIS A 175 2.34 1.70 -9.38
CA HIS A 175 3.00 1.50 -8.10
C HIS A 175 2.60 2.60 -7.12
N PHE A 176 2.32 2.19 -5.89
CA PHE A 176 2.11 3.10 -4.77
C PHE A 176 3.39 3.19 -3.96
N VAL A 177 3.89 4.39 -3.76
CA VAL A 177 5.00 4.69 -2.85
C VAL A 177 4.48 5.60 -1.74
N GLN A 178 4.74 5.22 -0.51
CA GLN A 178 4.33 5.98 0.65
C GLN A 178 5.52 6.64 1.34
N LEU A 179 5.30 7.87 1.80
CA LEU A 179 6.19 8.57 2.71
C LEU A 179 5.46 8.78 4.04
N CYS A 180 5.96 8.12 5.08
CA CYS A 180 5.41 8.27 6.43
C CYS A 180 6.14 9.39 7.16
N ALA A 181 5.39 10.23 7.88
CA ALA A 181 5.97 11.17 8.83
C ALA A 181 6.46 10.41 10.07
N HIS A 182 7.66 9.82 9.97
CA HIS A 182 8.31 9.25 11.15
C HIS A 182 8.98 10.37 11.93
N ARG A 183 8.89 10.36 13.27
CA ARG A 183 9.65 11.28 14.10
C ARG A 183 11.15 11.01 13.88
N TRP A 184 11.79 11.78 13.00
CA TRP A 184 13.22 11.96 13.13
C TRP A 184 13.47 12.57 14.50
N PRO A 185 14.45 12.08 15.27
CA PRO A 185 14.94 12.87 16.39
C PRO A 185 15.37 14.23 15.84
N PRO A 186 15.09 15.35 16.53
CA PRO A 186 15.59 16.64 16.10
C PRO A 186 17.13 16.53 15.99
N LEU A 187 17.64 17.04 14.86
CA LEU A 187 19.07 17.22 14.64
C LEU A 187 19.66 18.09 15.72
#